data_e464aba1a68fc86b4bb08f9d35d4bc54
#
_entry.id   e464aba1a68fc86b4bb08f9d35d4bc54
#
_cell.length_a   1.000
_cell.length_b   1.000
_cell.length_c   1.000
_cell.angle_alpha   90.00
_cell.angle_beta   90.00
_cell.angle_gamma   90.00
#
_symmetry.space_group_name_H-M   'P 1'
#
loop_
_entity.id
_entity.type
_entity.pdbx_description
1 polymer ?
#
loop_
_entity_poly.entity_id
_entity_poly.type
_entity_poly.pdbx_seq_one_letter_code
_entity_poly.pdbx_strand_id
1 'polypeptide(L)'
;MALIVQKYGGSSVSDVEAIKRVAKRIVETRNAGHKLVVVVSAMGDTTDELLDTAAQITDNAPEREMDILLTAGERISMSLLSMAINKLGVPAQAFTGAQAGIHTTSAYGRAQITGMVPERVARSISEGQVAIVAGFQGISDDDDVTTLGRGGSDTTAVALAAALHADVCEIYTDVDGLFSADPRIVPKAHRLRSISTEETLELAAHGAKILHLRAVEFARRYKVPLHVRSSFSEKEGTWISDRPASPALKGLVPEAAFLDPKEGKMEQPIISGIAHDRGQDKITVAGVPNHPGRAAMVFQTIAAAGANIDMIVQNIPVADPTRANITFTIPEADAQVALDALESAKDEIGFKEVRYNPNIGKLSLVGTGMRTNPGVAARLFAALSEAGINIDLISSSEIRLSIVTKLDDLDRAVAVVHSAFGLDAEVSEAVVYAGTGR
;
A
#
# COMPACT_ATOMS: atom_id res chain seq x y z
N MET A 1 -29.82 -1.81 -2.06
CA MET A 1 -29.20 -2.37 -0.84
C MET A 1 -27.90 -3.00 -1.26
N ALA A 2 -26.77 -2.48 -0.80
CA ALA A 2 -25.43 -3.00 -1.07
C ALA A 2 -24.82 -3.68 0.16
N LEU A 3 -23.89 -4.59 -0.04
CA LEU A 3 -22.98 -5.08 0.99
C LEU A 3 -21.67 -4.30 0.91
N ILE A 4 -21.33 -3.61 1.98
CA ILE A 4 -20.16 -2.73 2.07
C ILE A 4 -19.23 -3.26 3.16
N VAL A 5 -17.95 -3.37 2.86
CA VAL A 5 -16.91 -3.58 3.85
C VAL A 5 -16.22 -2.23 4.10
N GLN A 6 -16.19 -1.78 5.36
CA GLN A 6 -15.55 -0.52 5.74
C GLN A 6 -14.33 -0.80 6.61
N LYS A 7 -13.17 -0.28 6.25
CA LYS A 7 -11.97 -0.37 7.09
C LYS A 7 -11.65 0.99 7.71
N TYR A 8 -11.40 1.00 9.01
CA TYR A 8 -10.95 2.19 9.74
C TYR A 8 -9.55 1.98 10.30
N GLY A 9 -8.61 2.84 9.92
CA GLY A 9 -7.22 2.83 10.40
C GLY A 9 -7.09 3.33 11.85
N GLY A 10 -5.91 3.19 12.45
CA GLY A 10 -5.63 3.57 13.84
C GLY A 10 -5.97 5.04 14.13
N SER A 11 -5.59 5.96 13.26
CA SER A 11 -5.94 7.39 13.38
C SER A 11 -7.45 7.66 13.38
N SER A 12 -8.22 6.81 12.70
CA SER A 12 -9.68 6.93 12.62
C SER A 12 -10.38 6.53 13.93
N VAL A 13 -9.74 5.69 14.74
CA VAL A 13 -10.26 5.14 16.00
C VAL A 13 -9.31 5.43 17.18
N SER A 14 -8.53 6.51 17.09
CA SER A 14 -7.43 6.85 18.00
C SER A 14 -7.87 7.05 19.47
N ASP A 15 -9.09 7.50 19.68
CA ASP A 15 -9.63 7.84 21.00
C ASP A 15 -11.15 7.64 21.05
N VAL A 16 -11.73 7.90 22.23
CA VAL A 16 -13.18 7.71 22.48
C VAL A 16 -14.04 8.57 21.57
N GLU A 17 -13.64 9.80 21.26
CA GLU A 17 -14.41 10.70 20.40
C GLU A 17 -14.31 10.27 18.92
N ALA A 18 -13.15 9.78 18.51
CA ALA A 18 -12.94 9.17 17.19
C ALA A 18 -13.84 7.93 17.01
N ILE A 19 -13.87 7.03 18.00
CA ILE A 19 -14.77 5.85 18.00
C ILE A 19 -16.24 6.27 17.89
N LYS A 20 -16.69 7.28 18.63
CA LYS A 20 -18.08 7.79 18.56
C LYS A 20 -18.40 8.37 17.18
N ARG A 21 -17.48 9.12 16.58
CA ARG A 21 -17.61 9.67 15.23
C ARG A 21 -17.74 8.55 14.18
N VAL A 22 -16.88 7.54 14.25
CA VAL A 22 -16.91 6.36 13.36
C VAL A 22 -18.20 5.59 13.55
N ALA A 23 -18.64 5.33 14.82
CA ALA A 23 -19.89 4.66 15.12
C ALA A 23 -21.09 5.36 14.49
N LYS A 24 -21.15 6.70 14.56
CA LYS A 24 -22.22 7.50 13.95
C LYS A 24 -22.25 7.29 12.42
N ARG A 25 -21.11 7.39 11.74
CA ARG A 25 -21.02 7.16 10.29
C ARG A 25 -21.47 5.76 9.88
N ILE A 26 -21.08 4.72 10.63
CA ILE A 26 -21.51 3.35 10.41
C ILE A 26 -23.02 3.22 10.53
N VAL A 27 -23.60 3.80 11.58
CA VAL A 27 -25.06 3.82 11.81
C VAL A 27 -25.80 4.54 10.70
N GLU A 28 -25.31 5.68 10.22
CA GLU A 28 -25.88 6.42 9.08
C GLU A 28 -25.89 5.55 7.81
N THR A 29 -24.78 4.90 7.49
CA THR A 29 -24.69 3.99 6.33
C THR A 29 -25.64 2.79 6.48
N ARG A 30 -25.74 2.21 7.68
CA ARG A 30 -26.66 1.11 7.98
C ARG A 30 -28.13 1.54 7.83
N ASN A 31 -28.48 2.73 8.33
CA ASN A 31 -29.82 3.28 8.25
C ASN A 31 -30.22 3.68 6.81
N ALA A 32 -29.25 3.96 5.95
CA ALA A 32 -29.48 4.12 4.51
C ALA A 32 -29.84 2.79 3.80
N GLY A 33 -29.93 1.68 4.53
CA GLY A 33 -30.42 0.38 4.03
C GLY A 33 -29.31 -0.54 3.51
N HIS A 34 -28.05 -0.32 3.86
CA HIS A 34 -26.93 -1.17 3.44
C HIS A 34 -26.55 -2.21 4.49
N LYS A 35 -25.99 -3.34 4.06
CA LYS A 35 -25.36 -4.33 4.93
C LYS A 35 -23.90 -3.94 5.14
N LEU A 36 -23.42 -4.07 6.38
CA LEU A 36 -22.07 -3.60 6.75
C LEU A 36 -21.24 -4.68 7.44
N VAL A 37 -20.00 -4.79 6.99
CA VAL A 37 -18.89 -5.38 7.72
C VAL A 37 -17.87 -4.30 7.97
N VAL A 38 -17.37 -4.19 9.19
CA VAL A 38 -16.41 -3.16 9.58
C VAL A 38 -15.12 -3.83 10.03
N VAL A 39 -13.99 -3.42 9.49
CA VAL A 39 -12.66 -3.86 9.92
C VAL A 39 -11.95 -2.72 10.62
N VAL A 40 -11.42 -2.95 11.79
CA VAL A 40 -10.71 -1.93 12.57
C VAL A 40 -9.25 -2.31 12.82
N SER A 41 -8.39 -1.30 12.85
CA SER A 41 -7.03 -1.38 13.37
C SER A 41 -7.01 -1.10 14.88
N ALA A 42 -5.87 -1.31 15.52
CA ALA A 42 -5.61 -0.85 16.88
C ALA A 42 -5.81 0.68 16.99
N MET A 43 -6.09 1.17 18.18
CA MET A 43 -6.33 2.59 18.45
C MET A 43 -5.01 3.38 18.39
N GLY A 44 -4.97 4.45 17.58
CA GLY A 44 -3.81 5.35 17.52
C GLY A 44 -2.48 4.62 17.35
N ASP A 45 -1.57 4.84 18.27
CA ASP A 45 -0.21 4.29 18.28
C ASP A 45 -0.08 3.02 19.16
N THR A 46 -1.20 2.39 19.58
CA THR A 46 -1.20 1.24 20.50
C THR A 46 -0.29 0.10 20.04
N THR A 47 -0.20 -0.17 18.73
CA THR A 47 0.69 -1.21 18.21
C THR A 47 2.16 -0.89 18.49
N ASP A 48 2.58 0.36 18.27
CA ASP A 48 3.95 0.82 18.51
C ASP A 48 4.25 0.83 20.04
N GLU A 49 3.31 1.25 20.87
CA GLU A 49 3.43 1.21 22.34
C GLU A 49 3.61 -0.23 22.86
N LEU A 50 2.92 -1.21 22.28
CA LEU A 50 3.07 -2.63 22.63
C LEU A 50 4.43 -3.17 22.19
N LEU A 51 4.91 -2.78 21.00
CA LEU A 51 6.26 -3.12 20.53
C LEU A 51 7.34 -2.53 21.45
N ASP A 52 7.23 -1.26 21.80
CA ASP A 52 8.15 -0.58 22.71
C ASP A 52 8.14 -1.21 24.11
N THR A 53 6.97 -1.64 24.58
CA THR A 53 6.82 -2.33 25.87
C THR A 53 7.51 -3.69 25.86
N ALA A 54 7.35 -4.46 24.79
CA ALA A 54 8.03 -5.75 24.64
C ALA A 54 9.56 -5.58 24.57
N ALA A 55 10.03 -4.58 23.84
CA ALA A 55 11.46 -4.27 23.73
C ALA A 55 12.12 -3.90 25.08
N GLN A 56 11.37 -3.32 26.01
CA GLN A 56 11.86 -3.07 27.37
C GLN A 56 12.01 -4.34 28.21
N ILE A 57 11.38 -5.45 27.82
CA ILE A 57 11.48 -6.74 28.52
C ILE A 57 12.61 -7.59 27.93
N THR A 58 12.74 -7.62 26.60
CA THR A 58 13.73 -8.43 25.89
C THR A 58 14.02 -7.90 24.50
N ASP A 59 15.29 -7.94 24.11
CA ASP A 59 15.73 -7.59 22.75
C ASP A 59 15.40 -8.70 21.73
N ASN A 60 14.98 -9.87 22.17
CA ASN A 60 14.68 -11.01 21.31
C ASN A 60 13.37 -11.70 21.76
N ALA A 61 12.26 -11.01 21.54
CA ALA A 61 10.94 -11.55 21.85
C ALA A 61 10.57 -12.69 20.88
N PRO A 62 10.03 -13.84 21.38
CA PRO A 62 9.51 -14.87 20.50
C PRO A 62 8.40 -14.32 19.61
N GLU A 63 8.50 -14.55 18.31
CA GLU A 63 7.55 -14.00 17.32
C GLU A 63 6.10 -14.42 17.60
N ARG A 64 5.87 -15.66 18.06
CA ARG A 64 4.55 -16.15 18.45
C ARG A 64 3.92 -15.35 19.58
N GLU A 65 4.69 -15.05 20.63
CA GLU A 65 4.22 -14.28 21.79
C GLU A 65 3.98 -12.80 21.39
N MET A 66 4.79 -12.29 20.46
CA MET A 66 4.61 -10.97 19.90
C MET A 66 3.29 -10.86 19.12
N ASP A 67 2.92 -11.86 18.33
CA ASP A 67 1.64 -11.89 17.61
C ASP A 67 0.45 -11.86 18.59
N ILE A 68 0.52 -12.64 19.68
CA ILE A 68 -0.51 -12.63 20.72
C ILE A 68 -0.63 -11.22 21.34
N LEU A 69 0.50 -10.60 21.69
CA LEU A 69 0.54 -9.28 22.30
C LEU A 69 -0.08 -8.22 21.38
N LEU A 70 0.37 -8.16 20.14
CA LEU A 70 -0.04 -7.11 19.20
C LEU A 70 -1.53 -7.18 18.86
N THR A 71 -2.11 -8.39 18.78
CA THR A 71 -3.55 -8.55 18.49
C THR A 71 -4.48 -8.02 19.58
N ALA A 72 -3.97 -7.69 20.76
CA ALA A 72 -4.74 -7.05 21.83
C ALA A 72 -5.29 -5.68 21.40
N GLY A 73 -4.54 -4.92 20.61
CA GLY A 73 -4.93 -3.59 20.13
C GLY A 73 -6.27 -3.60 19.36
N GLU A 74 -6.39 -4.46 18.36
CA GLU A 74 -7.62 -4.58 17.58
C GLU A 74 -8.79 -5.15 18.36
N ARG A 75 -8.53 -6.01 19.35
CA ARG A 75 -9.58 -6.52 20.24
C ARG A 75 -10.17 -5.42 21.11
N ILE A 76 -9.39 -4.46 21.53
CA ILE A 76 -9.86 -3.27 22.26
C ILE A 76 -10.74 -2.42 21.33
N SER A 77 -10.23 -2.02 20.17
CA SER A 77 -10.94 -1.13 19.25
C SER A 77 -12.25 -1.73 18.73
N MET A 78 -12.26 -3.02 18.33
CA MET A 78 -13.48 -3.68 17.85
C MET A 78 -14.56 -3.75 18.93
N SER A 79 -14.17 -4.00 20.18
CA SER A 79 -15.10 -4.13 21.30
C SER A 79 -15.73 -2.76 21.65
N LEU A 80 -14.92 -1.72 21.75
CA LEU A 80 -15.38 -0.35 22.03
C LEU A 80 -16.30 0.18 20.93
N LEU A 81 -15.93 -0.07 19.65
CA LEU A 81 -16.75 0.34 18.52
C LEU A 81 -18.09 -0.41 18.50
N SER A 82 -18.11 -1.71 18.80
CA SER A 82 -19.35 -2.50 18.93
C SER A 82 -20.27 -1.91 20.00
N MET A 83 -19.73 -1.59 21.18
CA MET A 83 -20.49 -0.96 22.26
C MET A 83 -21.05 0.41 21.83
N ALA A 84 -20.26 1.21 21.11
CA ALA A 84 -20.70 2.53 20.63
C ALA A 84 -21.84 2.44 19.62
N ILE A 85 -21.78 1.49 18.67
CA ILE A 85 -22.84 1.27 17.68
C ILE A 85 -24.12 0.74 18.34
N ASN A 86 -24.01 -0.24 19.27
CA ASN A 86 -25.16 -0.73 20.03
C ASN A 86 -25.83 0.38 20.86
N LYS A 87 -25.06 1.29 21.45
CA LYS A 87 -25.57 2.47 22.16
C LYS A 87 -26.42 3.40 21.27
N LEU A 88 -26.11 3.43 19.96
CA LEU A 88 -26.86 4.20 18.96
C LEU A 88 -28.12 3.45 18.44
N GLY A 89 -28.44 2.29 19.00
CA GLY A 89 -29.64 1.53 18.67
C GLY A 89 -29.52 0.59 17.47
N VAL A 90 -28.33 0.41 16.91
CA VAL A 90 -28.09 -0.53 15.81
C VAL A 90 -27.38 -1.77 16.38
N PRO A 91 -27.94 -3.00 16.18
CA PRO A 91 -27.29 -4.22 16.63
C PRO A 91 -25.91 -4.39 15.95
N ALA A 92 -24.88 -4.65 16.75
CA ALA A 92 -23.52 -4.85 16.29
C ALA A 92 -22.82 -5.96 17.09
N GLN A 93 -22.02 -6.77 16.41
CA GLN A 93 -21.25 -7.86 17.01
C GLN A 93 -19.80 -7.84 16.56
N ALA A 94 -18.88 -8.00 17.53
CA ALA A 94 -17.44 -8.02 17.29
C ALA A 94 -16.91 -9.45 17.12
N PHE A 95 -15.91 -9.60 16.22
CA PHE A 95 -15.27 -10.87 15.88
C PHE A 95 -13.75 -10.71 15.84
N THR A 96 -13.02 -11.62 16.48
CA THR A 96 -11.57 -11.76 16.25
C THR A 96 -11.31 -12.32 14.85
N GLY A 97 -10.06 -12.26 14.37
CA GLY A 97 -9.69 -12.87 13.09
C GLY A 97 -10.07 -14.35 12.97
N ALA A 98 -9.80 -15.14 14.01
CA ALA A 98 -10.20 -16.54 14.08
C ALA A 98 -11.73 -16.72 14.02
N GLN A 99 -12.50 -15.92 14.76
CA GLN A 99 -13.95 -15.95 14.74
C GLN A 99 -14.54 -15.50 13.40
N ALA A 100 -13.84 -14.66 12.68
CA ALA A 100 -14.17 -14.23 11.33
C ALA A 100 -13.77 -15.24 10.25
N GLY A 101 -13.12 -16.35 10.63
CA GLY A 101 -12.71 -17.43 9.72
C GLY A 101 -11.51 -17.05 8.84
N ILE A 102 -10.57 -16.27 9.38
CA ILE A 102 -9.34 -15.89 8.69
C ILE A 102 -8.24 -16.90 9.00
N HIS A 103 -7.94 -17.79 8.05
CA HIS A 103 -6.88 -18.78 8.16
C HIS A 103 -5.58 -18.27 7.55
N THR A 104 -4.46 -18.61 8.18
CA THR A 104 -3.14 -18.09 7.80
C THR A 104 -2.06 -19.16 7.87
N THR A 105 -0.90 -18.85 7.29
CA THR A 105 0.34 -19.60 7.55
C THR A 105 0.83 -19.36 8.98
N SER A 106 1.71 -20.22 9.50
CA SER A 106 2.38 -20.08 10.81
C SER A 106 3.63 -19.17 10.77
N ALA A 107 3.75 -18.27 9.77
CA ALA A 107 4.83 -17.29 9.70
C ALA A 107 4.49 -16.08 10.58
N TYR A 108 4.80 -16.16 11.87
CA TYR A 108 4.49 -15.09 12.82
C TYR A 108 5.04 -13.74 12.38
N GLY A 109 4.33 -12.64 12.73
CA GLY A 109 4.66 -11.27 12.36
C GLY A 109 4.43 -10.92 10.88
N ARG A 110 4.32 -11.91 9.99
CA ARG A 110 4.17 -11.75 8.52
C ARG A 110 3.33 -12.85 7.87
N ALA A 111 2.34 -13.36 8.58
CA ALA A 111 1.51 -14.46 8.10
C ALA A 111 0.79 -14.11 6.79
N GLN A 112 0.54 -15.12 5.99
CA GLN A 112 -0.21 -15.01 4.74
C GLN A 112 -1.59 -15.65 4.91
N ILE A 113 -2.63 -15.02 4.38
CA ILE A 113 -3.98 -15.58 4.36
C ILE A 113 -3.99 -16.78 3.41
N THR A 114 -4.24 -17.95 3.95
CA THR A 114 -4.38 -19.23 3.22
C THR A 114 -5.82 -19.53 2.85
N GLY A 115 -6.77 -19.06 3.67
CA GLY A 115 -8.19 -19.28 3.48
C GLY A 115 -9.05 -18.26 4.23
N MET A 116 -10.30 -18.11 3.78
CA MET A 116 -11.27 -17.27 4.44
C MET A 116 -12.65 -17.88 4.36
N VAL A 117 -13.23 -18.23 5.53
CA VAL A 117 -14.53 -18.86 5.66
C VAL A 117 -15.39 -18.05 6.66
N PRO A 118 -15.93 -16.88 6.23
CA PRO A 118 -16.55 -15.90 7.12
C PRO A 118 -18.02 -16.22 7.46
N GLU A 119 -18.34 -17.49 7.81
CA GLU A 119 -19.70 -17.94 8.07
C GLU A 119 -20.39 -17.19 9.23
N ARG A 120 -19.65 -16.92 10.32
CA ARG A 120 -20.19 -16.20 11.47
C ARG A 120 -20.48 -14.74 11.13
N VAL A 121 -19.59 -14.12 10.35
CA VAL A 121 -19.78 -12.75 9.83
C VAL A 121 -20.98 -12.70 8.90
N ALA A 122 -21.08 -13.64 7.95
CA ALA A 122 -22.20 -13.74 7.01
C ALA A 122 -23.54 -13.92 7.73
N ARG A 123 -23.58 -14.75 8.78
CA ARG A 123 -24.78 -14.94 9.63
C ARG A 123 -25.17 -13.65 10.32
N SER A 124 -24.23 -12.97 10.99
CA SER A 124 -24.47 -11.71 11.70
C SER A 124 -25.09 -10.65 10.79
N ILE A 125 -24.54 -10.46 9.58
CA ILE A 125 -25.11 -9.50 8.61
C ILE A 125 -26.46 -9.96 8.04
N SER A 126 -26.73 -11.26 7.95
CA SER A 126 -28.04 -11.78 7.53
C SER A 126 -29.12 -11.56 8.58
N GLU A 127 -28.75 -11.55 9.85
CA GLU A 127 -29.60 -11.22 11.01
C GLU A 127 -29.79 -9.69 11.19
N GLY A 128 -29.22 -8.89 10.31
CA GLY A 128 -29.37 -7.43 10.32
C GLY A 128 -28.40 -6.69 11.23
N GLN A 129 -27.41 -7.37 11.80
CA GLN A 129 -26.38 -6.77 12.64
C GLN A 129 -25.25 -6.17 11.80
N VAL A 130 -24.51 -5.22 12.38
CA VAL A 130 -23.20 -4.78 11.86
C VAL A 130 -22.15 -5.73 12.42
N ALA A 131 -21.40 -6.40 11.55
CA ALA A 131 -20.27 -7.24 11.94
C ALA A 131 -18.99 -6.43 12.03
N ILE A 132 -18.32 -6.44 13.18
CA ILE A 132 -17.05 -5.72 13.39
C ILE A 132 -15.94 -6.75 13.54
N VAL A 133 -14.94 -6.69 12.69
CA VAL A 133 -13.82 -7.65 12.64
C VAL A 133 -12.53 -6.96 13.07
N ALA A 134 -11.81 -7.59 13.99
CA ALA A 134 -10.43 -7.20 14.27
C ALA A 134 -9.57 -7.45 13.02
N GLY A 135 -9.00 -6.40 12.45
CA GLY A 135 -8.05 -6.49 11.34
C GLY A 135 -6.71 -7.08 11.77
N PHE A 136 -5.76 -7.19 10.83
CA PHE A 136 -4.36 -7.52 11.11
C PHE A 136 -4.10 -8.96 11.58
N GLN A 137 -5.09 -9.74 12.00
CA GLN A 137 -4.92 -11.02 12.67
C GLN A 137 -5.68 -12.17 12.00
N GLY A 138 -5.16 -13.38 12.17
CA GLY A 138 -5.80 -14.63 11.78
C GLY A 138 -5.44 -15.77 12.73
N ILE A 139 -5.65 -16.99 12.27
CA ILE A 139 -5.35 -18.23 12.99
C ILE A 139 -4.61 -19.19 12.06
N SER A 140 -3.54 -19.81 12.54
CA SER A 140 -2.81 -20.86 11.84
C SER A 140 -3.51 -22.20 11.93
N ASP A 141 -3.00 -23.20 11.19
CA ASP A 141 -3.49 -24.58 11.27
C ASP A 141 -3.21 -25.22 12.64
N ASP A 142 -2.28 -24.66 13.43
CA ASP A 142 -1.99 -25.09 14.80
C ASP A 142 -2.86 -24.37 15.85
N ASP A 143 -3.91 -23.67 15.44
CA ASP A 143 -4.78 -22.84 16.28
C ASP A 143 -4.06 -21.67 16.97
N ASP A 144 -2.87 -21.30 16.52
CA ASP A 144 -2.14 -20.14 17.01
C ASP A 144 -2.61 -18.84 16.37
N VAL A 145 -2.69 -17.79 17.17
CA VAL A 145 -2.97 -16.43 16.68
C VAL A 145 -1.76 -15.93 15.90
N THR A 146 -2.00 -15.37 14.74
CA THR A 146 -0.96 -14.84 13.85
C THR A 146 -1.28 -13.42 13.42
N THR A 147 -0.24 -12.63 13.10
CA THR A 147 -0.40 -11.29 12.54
C THR A 147 0.05 -11.24 11.07
N LEU A 148 -0.62 -10.37 10.30
CA LEU A 148 -0.39 -10.25 8.86
C LEU A 148 0.73 -9.28 8.51
N GLY A 149 1.34 -8.63 9.50
CA GLY A 149 2.33 -7.58 9.32
C GLY A 149 1.73 -6.24 8.85
N ARG A 150 2.57 -5.29 8.46
CA ARG A 150 2.14 -3.94 8.05
C ARG A 150 1.07 -3.97 6.96
N GLY A 151 0.05 -3.12 7.09
CA GLY A 151 -1.10 -3.10 6.18
C GLY A 151 -2.05 -4.30 6.32
N GLY A 152 -1.89 -5.09 7.38
CA GLY A 152 -2.71 -6.28 7.62
C GLY A 152 -4.20 -6.00 7.74
N SER A 153 -4.61 -4.87 8.31
CA SER A 153 -6.04 -4.49 8.41
C SER A 153 -6.64 -4.15 7.04
N ASP A 154 -5.89 -3.48 6.14
CA ASP A 154 -6.33 -3.23 4.76
C ASP A 154 -6.49 -4.55 4.02
N THR A 155 -5.51 -5.46 4.16
CA THR A 155 -5.54 -6.80 3.57
C THR A 155 -6.73 -7.61 4.09
N THR A 156 -7.00 -7.56 5.41
CA THR A 156 -8.16 -8.20 6.04
C THR A 156 -9.48 -7.70 5.44
N ALA A 157 -9.63 -6.38 5.29
CA ALA A 157 -10.84 -5.78 4.76
C ALA A 157 -11.11 -6.21 3.31
N VAL A 158 -10.08 -6.15 2.46
CA VAL A 158 -10.21 -6.53 1.05
C VAL A 158 -10.47 -8.04 0.91
N ALA A 159 -9.82 -8.88 1.72
CA ALA A 159 -10.04 -10.32 1.71
C ALA A 159 -11.45 -10.69 2.18
N LEU A 160 -11.99 -10.02 3.22
CA LEU A 160 -13.39 -10.17 3.63
C LEU A 160 -14.36 -9.71 2.56
N ALA A 161 -14.07 -8.57 1.89
CA ALA A 161 -14.89 -8.08 0.79
C ALA A 161 -14.94 -9.08 -0.38
N ALA A 162 -13.81 -9.70 -0.70
CA ALA A 162 -13.73 -10.76 -1.70
C ALA A 162 -14.55 -12.00 -1.32
N ALA A 163 -14.37 -12.51 -0.10
CA ALA A 163 -15.01 -13.72 0.37
C ALA A 163 -16.54 -13.55 0.54
N LEU A 164 -17.01 -12.37 0.89
CA LEU A 164 -18.42 -12.04 1.06
C LEU A 164 -19.07 -11.50 -0.22
N HIS A 165 -18.33 -11.38 -1.33
CA HIS A 165 -18.80 -10.77 -2.57
C HIS A 165 -19.39 -9.37 -2.35
N ALA A 166 -18.70 -8.53 -1.60
CA ALA A 166 -19.14 -7.18 -1.30
C ALA A 166 -19.15 -6.30 -2.56
N ASP A 167 -20.09 -5.36 -2.62
CA ASP A 167 -20.20 -4.40 -3.73
C ASP A 167 -19.01 -3.42 -3.74
N VAL A 168 -18.45 -3.09 -2.56
CA VAL A 168 -17.30 -2.21 -2.40
C VAL A 168 -16.58 -2.47 -1.07
N CYS A 169 -15.26 -2.25 -1.06
CA CYS A 169 -14.46 -2.10 0.15
C CYS A 169 -14.05 -0.63 0.31
N GLU A 170 -14.61 0.05 1.31
CA GLU A 170 -14.25 1.43 1.65
C GLU A 170 -13.07 1.43 2.62
N ILE A 171 -12.00 2.12 2.26
CA ILE A 171 -10.81 2.31 3.11
C ILE A 171 -10.83 3.74 3.65
N TYR A 172 -11.07 3.87 4.94
CA TYR A 172 -11.05 5.15 5.64
C TYR A 172 -9.67 5.42 6.23
N THR A 173 -9.13 6.59 5.87
CA THR A 173 -7.79 7.05 6.24
C THR A 173 -7.84 8.52 6.71
N ASP A 174 -6.68 9.14 6.91
CA ASP A 174 -6.50 10.54 7.31
C ASP A 174 -6.41 11.53 6.13
N VAL A 175 -6.56 11.05 4.90
CA VAL A 175 -6.58 11.90 3.69
C VAL A 175 -7.86 11.69 2.89
N ASP A 176 -8.23 12.68 2.08
CA ASP A 176 -9.51 12.70 1.34
C ASP A 176 -9.55 11.77 0.12
N GLY A 177 -8.62 10.86 -0.05
CA GLY A 177 -8.49 9.95 -1.18
C GLY A 177 -7.06 9.88 -1.69
N LEU A 178 -6.86 9.35 -2.90
CA LEU A 178 -5.57 9.36 -3.58
C LEU A 178 -5.35 10.71 -4.27
N PHE A 179 -4.11 11.17 -4.23
CA PHE A 179 -3.70 12.42 -4.86
C PHE A 179 -2.68 12.17 -5.97
N SER A 180 -2.57 13.11 -6.91
CA SER A 180 -1.63 13.07 -8.04
C SER A 180 -0.15 13.08 -7.62
N ALA A 181 0.15 13.48 -6.38
CA ALA A 181 1.43 13.35 -5.69
C ALA A 181 1.19 13.44 -4.18
N ASP A 182 2.22 13.24 -3.35
CA ASP A 182 2.13 13.48 -1.91
C ASP A 182 1.87 14.98 -1.65
N PRO A 183 0.73 15.35 -1.04
CA PRO A 183 0.40 16.75 -0.80
C PRO A 183 1.37 17.47 0.14
N ARG A 184 2.13 16.73 0.96
CA ARG A 184 3.15 17.29 1.85
C ARG A 184 4.36 17.83 1.07
N ILE A 185 4.62 17.26 -0.13
CA ILE A 185 5.69 17.67 -1.04
C ILE A 185 5.14 18.61 -2.10
N VAL A 186 3.96 18.30 -2.66
CA VAL A 186 3.32 19.08 -3.71
C VAL A 186 1.96 19.60 -3.21
N PRO A 187 1.91 20.80 -2.60
CA PRO A 187 0.65 21.36 -2.08
C PRO A 187 -0.46 21.56 -3.13
N LYS A 188 -0.08 21.58 -4.41
CA LYS A 188 -1.01 21.66 -5.55
C LYS A 188 -1.42 20.31 -6.11
N ALA A 189 -1.07 19.20 -5.46
CA ALA A 189 -1.56 17.89 -5.85
C ALA A 189 -3.09 17.87 -5.80
N HIS A 190 -3.73 17.42 -6.89
CA HIS A 190 -5.17 17.28 -6.94
C HIS A 190 -5.62 15.87 -6.54
N ARG A 191 -6.83 15.77 -6.00
CA ARG A 191 -7.43 14.48 -5.68
C ARG A 191 -7.89 13.76 -6.95
N LEU A 192 -7.54 12.51 -7.07
CA LEU A 192 -8.01 11.64 -8.14
C LEU A 192 -9.46 11.22 -7.85
N ARG A 193 -10.38 11.47 -8.77
CA ARG A 193 -11.78 11.03 -8.62
C ARG A 193 -11.92 9.52 -8.83
N SER A 194 -11.22 9.02 -9.83
CA SER A 194 -11.14 7.59 -10.13
C SER A 194 -9.76 7.24 -10.68
N ILE A 195 -9.35 5.99 -10.48
CA ILE A 195 -8.09 5.45 -10.97
C ILE A 195 -8.23 3.94 -11.15
N SER A 196 -7.50 3.36 -12.10
CA SER A 196 -7.50 1.91 -12.29
C SER A 196 -6.77 1.17 -11.17
N THR A 197 -7.10 -0.09 -11.00
CA THR A 197 -6.42 -0.95 -10.01
C THR A 197 -4.94 -1.13 -10.34
N GLU A 198 -4.58 -1.21 -11.62
CA GLU A 198 -3.19 -1.34 -12.08
C GLU A 198 -2.36 -0.09 -11.74
N GLU A 199 -2.87 1.11 -12.03
CA GLU A 199 -2.18 2.35 -11.70
C GLU A 199 -2.04 2.53 -10.17
N THR A 200 -3.07 2.15 -9.40
CA THR A 200 -3.02 2.16 -7.94
C THR A 200 -1.95 1.21 -7.41
N LEU A 201 -1.80 0.03 -8.03
CA LEU A 201 -0.77 -0.94 -7.69
C LEU A 201 0.63 -0.36 -7.90
N GLU A 202 0.87 0.29 -9.04
CA GLU A 202 2.15 0.96 -9.32
C GLU A 202 2.41 2.11 -8.34
N LEU A 203 1.41 2.95 -8.04
CA LEU A 203 1.57 4.01 -7.04
C LEU A 203 1.94 3.44 -5.66
N ALA A 204 1.24 2.41 -5.20
CA ALA A 204 1.48 1.77 -3.91
C ALA A 204 2.85 1.08 -3.84
N ALA A 205 3.27 0.38 -4.92
CA ALA A 205 4.56 -0.28 -5.01
C ALA A 205 5.74 0.70 -5.02
N HIS A 206 5.50 1.96 -5.39
CA HIS A 206 6.55 2.95 -5.62
C HIS A 206 6.51 4.11 -4.62
N GLY A 207 5.85 3.93 -3.47
CA GLY A 207 5.96 4.83 -2.33
C GLY A 207 4.70 5.64 -1.98
N ALA A 208 3.60 5.51 -2.71
CA ALA A 208 2.33 6.10 -2.28
C ALA A 208 1.76 5.31 -1.10
N LYS A 209 1.93 5.84 0.12
CA LYS A 209 1.63 5.14 1.39
C LYS A 209 0.15 5.11 1.80
N ILE A 210 -0.79 5.52 0.94
CA ILE A 210 -2.22 5.63 1.28
C ILE A 210 -2.87 4.24 1.38
N LEU A 211 -2.50 3.32 0.49
CA LEU A 211 -2.93 1.93 0.50
C LEU A 211 -1.73 1.00 0.59
N HIS A 212 -1.86 -0.06 1.34
CA HIS A 212 -0.82 -1.08 1.40
C HIS A 212 -0.83 -1.94 0.12
N LEU A 213 0.35 -2.14 -0.49
CA LEU A 213 0.52 -2.87 -1.75
C LEU A 213 -0.24 -4.21 -1.76
N ARG A 214 -0.08 -5.02 -0.72
CA ARG A 214 -0.73 -6.33 -0.58
C ARG A 214 -2.26 -6.25 -0.63
N ALA A 215 -2.88 -5.20 -0.08
CA ALA A 215 -4.31 -5.00 -0.16
C ALA A 215 -4.77 -4.69 -1.59
N VAL A 216 -4.00 -3.89 -2.33
CA VAL A 216 -4.28 -3.60 -3.74
C VAL A 216 -4.10 -4.85 -4.62
N GLU A 217 -3.08 -5.67 -4.36
CA GLU A 217 -2.90 -6.97 -5.03
C GLU A 217 -4.10 -7.89 -4.83
N PHE A 218 -4.64 -7.99 -3.60
CA PHE A 218 -5.86 -8.73 -3.31
C PHE A 218 -7.06 -8.15 -4.06
N ALA A 219 -7.23 -6.82 -4.04
CA ALA A 219 -8.32 -6.15 -4.74
C ALA A 219 -8.28 -6.45 -6.24
N ARG A 220 -7.10 -6.36 -6.85
CA ARG A 220 -6.87 -6.72 -8.25
C ARG A 220 -7.21 -8.17 -8.55
N ARG A 221 -6.66 -9.10 -7.76
CA ARG A 221 -6.82 -10.54 -7.95
C ARG A 221 -8.28 -10.99 -7.87
N TYR A 222 -9.01 -10.46 -6.89
CA TYR A 222 -10.41 -10.84 -6.64
C TYR A 222 -11.41 -9.84 -7.21
N LYS A 223 -10.93 -8.82 -7.92
CA LYS A 223 -11.74 -7.78 -8.58
C LYS A 223 -12.68 -7.06 -7.61
N VAL A 224 -12.18 -6.78 -6.40
CA VAL A 224 -12.89 -6.01 -5.37
C VAL A 224 -12.75 -4.53 -5.67
N PRO A 225 -13.85 -3.79 -5.89
CA PRO A 225 -13.79 -2.34 -6.01
C PRO A 225 -13.40 -1.71 -4.69
N LEU A 226 -12.47 -0.74 -4.73
CA LEU A 226 -12.08 0.02 -3.54
C LEU A 226 -12.58 1.45 -3.62
N HIS A 227 -12.90 2.02 -2.47
CA HIS A 227 -13.24 3.43 -2.33
C HIS A 227 -12.46 4.02 -1.17
N VAL A 228 -11.48 4.88 -1.46
CA VAL A 228 -10.63 5.51 -0.44
C VAL A 228 -11.23 6.83 -0.03
N ARG A 229 -11.46 7.02 1.27
CA ARG A 229 -12.11 8.19 1.86
C ARG A 229 -11.42 8.63 3.15
N SER A 230 -11.64 9.88 3.54
CA SER A 230 -11.27 10.34 4.87
C SER A 230 -12.30 9.94 5.93
N SER A 231 -11.83 9.51 7.11
CA SER A 231 -12.69 9.37 8.29
C SER A 231 -13.03 10.72 8.95
N PHE A 232 -12.40 11.81 8.52
CA PHE A 232 -12.49 13.15 9.11
C PHE A 232 -13.32 14.13 8.26
N SER A 233 -13.71 13.76 7.03
CA SER A 233 -14.47 14.61 6.13
C SER A 233 -15.60 13.85 5.44
N GLU A 234 -16.50 14.58 4.77
CA GLU A 234 -17.58 14.04 3.94
C GLU A 234 -17.25 14.11 2.44
N LYS A 235 -16.00 14.44 2.07
CA LYS A 235 -15.61 14.51 0.66
C LYS A 235 -15.73 13.15 -0.03
N GLU A 236 -15.95 13.18 -1.33
CA GLU A 236 -16.27 11.99 -2.14
C GLU A 236 -15.20 10.88 -2.12
N GLY A 237 -13.91 11.24 -1.93
CA GLY A 237 -12.83 10.26 -1.97
C GLY A 237 -12.39 9.88 -3.38
N THR A 238 -11.72 8.72 -3.50
CA THR A 238 -11.21 8.17 -4.77
C THR A 238 -11.77 6.78 -5.00
N TRP A 239 -12.38 6.57 -6.16
CA TRP A 239 -12.83 5.27 -6.63
C TRP A 239 -11.69 4.52 -7.33
N ILE A 240 -11.47 3.25 -6.95
CA ILE A 240 -10.44 2.39 -7.55
C ILE A 240 -11.13 1.14 -8.08
N SER A 241 -11.25 1.04 -9.38
CA SER A 241 -11.83 -0.13 -10.04
C SER A 241 -11.56 -0.09 -11.54
N ASP A 242 -11.52 -1.26 -12.15
CA ASP A 242 -11.46 -1.43 -13.61
C ASP A 242 -12.86 -1.59 -14.21
N ARG A 243 -13.91 -1.37 -13.41
CA ARG A 243 -15.32 -1.53 -13.80
C ARG A 243 -16.17 -0.41 -13.19
N PRO A 244 -17.27 -0.04 -13.86
CA PRO A 244 -18.27 0.85 -13.27
C PRO A 244 -18.85 0.28 -11.96
N ALA A 245 -19.22 1.17 -11.05
CA ALA A 245 -19.83 0.81 -9.78
C ALA A 245 -21.21 0.19 -9.97
N SER A 246 -21.59 -0.70 -9.03
CA SER A 246 -22.95 -1.23 -8.96
C SER A 246 -23.97 -0.08 -8.74
N PRO A 247 -25.12 -0.09 -9.41
CA PRO A 247 -26.19 0.90 -9.18
C PRO A 247 -26.64 0.97 -7.70
N ALA A 248 -26.42 -0.10 -6.93
CA ALA A 248 -26.73 -0.14 -5.48
C ALA A 248 -25.88 0.83 -4.65
N LEU A 249 -24.76 1.34 -5.22
CA LEU A 249 -23.84 2.30 -4.57
C LEU A 249 -24.13 3.75 -4.92
N LYS A 250 -25.21 4.03 -5.68
CA LYS A 250 -25.55 5.40 -6.06
C LYS A 250 -25.74 6.29 -4.83
N GLY A 251 -25.02 7.42 -4.80
CA GLY A 251 -25.00 8.36 -3.68
C GLY A 251 -24.01 8.03 -2.57
N LEU A 252 -23.30 6.87 -2.65
CA LEU A 252 -22.26 6.49 -1.68
C LEU A 252 -20.84 6.65 -2.23
N VAL A 253 -20.69 6.49 -3.53
CA VAL A 253 -19.39 6.58 -4.22
C VAL A 253 -19.42 7.77 -5.20
N PRO A 254 -18.26 8.27 -5.67
CA PRO A 254 -18.20 9.37 -6.62
C PRO A 254 -18.98 9.07 -7.91
N GLU A 255 -19.54 10.10 -8.55
CA GLU A 255 -20.22 9.94 -9.84
C GLU A 255 -19.29 9.31 -10.90
N ALA A 256 -17.99 9.64 -10.85
CA ALA A 256 -16.97 9.05 -11.69
C ALA A 256 -16.87 7.51 -11.57
N ALA A 257 -17.34 6.92 -10.46
CA ALA A 257 -17.38 5.47 -10.28
C ALA A 257 -18.38 4.75 -11.21
N PHE A 258 -19.34 5.48 -11.79
CA PHE A 258 -20.34 4.93 -12.70
C PHE A 258 -19.95 5.08 -14.18
N LEU A 259 -18.85 5.81 -14.45
CA LEU A 259 -18.31 5.95 -15.81
C LEU A 259 -17.41 4.75 -16.12
N ASP A 260 -17.41 4.33 -17.40
CA ASP A 260 -16.42 3.32 -17.83
C ASP A 260 -15.02 3.97 -17.78
N PRO A 261 -14.07 3.42 -17.02
CA PRO A 261 -12.69 3.94 -16.99
C PRO A 261 -12.03 3.99 -18.38
N LYS A 262 -12.57 3.24 -19.36
CA LYS A 262 -12.11 3.22 -20.75
C LYS A 262 -12.73 4.30 -21.64
N GLU A 263 -13.76 5.01 -21.18
CA GLU A 263 -14.38 6.14 -21.89
C GLU A 263 -13.56 7.41 -21.71
N GLY A 264 -12.25 7.37 -21.97
CA GLY A 264 -11.36 8.53 -21.99
C GLY A 264 -10.89 8.87 -23.40
N LYS A 265 -10.11 9.97 -23.54
CA LYS A 265 -9.47 10.36 -24.80
C LYS A 265 -8.61 9.21 -25.31
N MET A 266 -9.05 8.55 -26.36
CA MET A 266 -8.55 7.23 -26.80
C MET A 266 -7.06 7.14 -27.17
N GLU A 267 -6.32 8.24 -27.30
CA GLU A 267 -4.92 8.20 -27.76
C GLU A 267 -3.95 9.16 -27.02
N GLN A 268 -4.38 9.82 -25.96
CA GLN A 268 -3.47 10.67 -25.18
C GLN A 268 -2.97 9.94 -23.92
N PRO A 269 -1.68 10.08 -23.56
CA PRO A 269 -1.20 9.55 -22.30
C PRO A 269 -1.91 10.26 -21.16
N ILE A 270 -2.50 9.49 -20.27
CA ILE A 270 -3.12 10.02 -19.05
C ILE A 270 -2.15 9.73 -17.93
N ILE A 271 -1.54 10.78 -17.40
CA ILE A 271 -0.71 10.68 -16.20
C ILE A 271 -1.62 10.79 -15.00
N SER A 272 -1.67 9.73 -14.21
CA SER A 272 -2.50 9.66 -13.01
C SER A 272 -1.82 10.27 -11.81
N GLY A 273 -0.49 10.10 -11.70
CA GLY A 273 0.24 10.68 -10.59
C GLY A 273 1.72 10.34 -10.53
N ILE A 274 2.35 10.83 -9.46
CA ILE A 274 3.76 10.63 -9.16
C ILE A 274 3.89 10.04 -7.77
N ALA A 275 4.50 8.86 -7.69
CA ALA A 275 4.94 8.26 -6.45
C ALA A 275 6.43 8.56 -6.22
N HIS A 276 6.85 8.61 -4.95
CA HIS A 276 8.25 8.76 -4.58
C HIS A 276 8.60 7.84 -3.42
N ASP A 277 9.84 7.37 -3.39
CA ASP A 277 10.32 6.47 -2.34
C ASP A 277 11.72 6.92 -1.87
N ARG A 278 11.87 7.08 -0.55
CA ARG A 278 13.11 7.49 0.13
C ARG A 278 13.79 6.31 0.84
N GLY A 279 13.08 5.20 0.99
CA GLY A 279 13.54 4.03 1.73
C GLY A 279 14.21 2.98 0.84
N GLN A 280 14.88 3.43 -0.23
CA GLN A 280 15.60 2.56 -1.16
C GLN A 280 17.07 2.91 -1.20
N ASP A 281 17.91 1.88 -1.26
CA ASP A 281 19.34 1.99 -1.46
C ASP A 281 19.73 1.44 -2.83
N LYS A 282 20.88 1.83 -3.34
CA LYS A 282 21.42 1.33 -4.61
C LYS A 282 22.66 0.49 -4.38
N ILE A 283 22.63 -0.75 -4.88
CA ILE A 283 23.78 -1.66 -4.88
C ILE A 283 24.20 -1.93 -6.33
N THR A 284 25.49 -1.85 -6.59
CA THR A 284 26.09 -2.25 -7.88
C THR A 284 27.13 -3.33 -7.65
N VAL A 285 26.87 -4.53 -8.15
CA VAL A 285 27.86 -5.61 -8.22
C VAL A 285 28.66 -5.42 -9.50
N ALA A 286 29.89 -4.93 -9.37
CA ALA A 286 30.70 -4.53 -10.49
C ALA A 286 31.68 -5.62 -10.91
N GLY A 287 31.82 -5.79 -12.22
CA GLY A 287 32.77 -6.73 -12.81
C GLY A 287 32.38 -8.19 -12.63
N VAL A 288 31.10 -8.50 -12.66
CA VAL A 288 30.57 -9.89 -12.72
C VAL A 288 30.96 -10.53 -14.04
N PRO A 289 31.49 -11.78 -14.10
CA PRO A 289 31.79 -12.46 -15.36
C PRO A 289 30.55 -12.52 -16.27
N ASN A 290 30.70 -12.05 -17.52
CA ASN A 290 29.58 -11.93 -18.45
C ASN A 290 29.35 -13.26 -19.20
N HIS A 291 28.82 -14.25 -18.51
CA HIS A 291 28.38 -15.51 -19.11
C HIS A 291 27.14 -16.07 -18.41
N PRO A 292 26.39 -16.98 -19.04
CA PRO A 292 25.16 -17.53 -18.48
C PRO A 292 25.35 -18.08 -17.07
N GLY A 293 24.38 -17.83 -16.21
CA GLY A 293 24.32 -18.29 -14.81
C GLY A 293 24.86 -17.29 -13.78
N ARG A 294 25.70 -16.33 -14.12
CA ARG A 294 26.30 -15.43 -13.13
C ARG A 294 25.31 -14.43 -12.52
N ALA A 295 24.43 -13.86 -13.34
CA ALA A 295 23.33 -13.04 -12.79
C ALA A 295 22.41 -13.86 -11.87
N ALA A 296 22.12 -15.12 -12.23
CA ALA A 296 21.32 -16.00 -11.39
C ALA A 296 21.97 -16.24 -10.02
N MET A 297 23.30 -16.44 -9.97
CA MET A 297 24.02 -16.59 -8.69
C MET A 297 23.91 -15.35 -7.81
N VAL A 298 24.07 -14.15 -8.39
CA VAL A 298 23.90 -12.88 -7.63
C VAL A 298 22.53 -12.82 -6.98
N PHE A 299 21.45 -13.05 -7.77
CA PHE A 299 20.08 -12.90 -7.24
C PHE A 299 19.65 -14.07 -6.35
N GLN A 300 20.16 -15.29 -6.55
CA GLN A 300 19.94 -16.42 -5.64
C GLN A 300 20.59 -16.17 -4.27
N THR A 301 21.79 -15.58 -4.24
CA THR A 301 22.48 -15.20 -3.01
C THR A 301 21.64 -14.18 -2.21
N ILE A 302 21.14 -13.14 -2.87
CA ILE A 302 20.30 -12.11 -2.24
C ILE A 302 18.97 -12.69 -1.75
N ALA A 303 18.31 -13.51 -2.58
CA ALA A 303 17.06 -14.16 -2.23
C ALA A 303 17.19 -15.14 -1.06
N ALA A 304 18.30 -15.90 -0.99
CA ALA A 304 18.60 -16.80 0.12
C ALA A 304 18.81 -16.04 1.44
N ALA A 305 19.27 -14.79 1.38
CA ALA A 305 19.39 -13.89 2.52
C ALA A 305 18.04 -13.24 2.93
N GLY A 306 16.95 -13.53 2.20
CA GLY A 306 15.61 -13.00 2.49
C GLY A 306 15.37 -11.56 2.05
N ALA A 307 16.27 -10.98 1.24
CA ALA A 307 16.19 -9.60 0.78
C ALA A 307 15.39 -9.49 -0.54
N ASN A 308 14.53 -8.49 -0.64
CA ASN A 308 13.80 -8.16 -1.85
C ASN A 308 14.53 -7.09 -2.66
N ILE A 309 14.43 -7.17 -3.98
CA ILE A 309 15.03 -6.19 -4.88
C ILE A 309 13.97 -5.58 -5.80
N ASP A 310 14.22 -4.34 -6.23
CA ASP A 310 13.40 -3.65 -7.21
C ASP A 310 14.22 -3.39 -8.49
N MET A 311 14.18 -2.23 -9.08
CA MET A 311 14.81 -1.85 -10.35
C MET A 311 16.14 -2.58 -10.61
N ILE A 312 16.19 -3.43 -11.63
CA ILE A 312 17.39 -4.17 -12.01
C ILE A 312 17.90 -3.66 -13.36
N VAL A 313 19.17 -3.27 -13.41
CA VAL A 313 19.84 -2.85 -14.64
C VAL A 313 21.18 -3.57 -14.76
N GLN A 314 21.37 -4.28 -15.87
CA GLN A 314 22.65 -4.87 -16.22
C GLN A 314 23.25 -4.10 -17.40
N ASN A 315 24.51 -3.69 -17.28
CA ASN A 315 25.25 -3.09 -18.37
C ASN A 315 26.60 -3.78 -18.56
N ILE A 316 27.05 -3.81 -19.81
CA ILE A 316 28.36 -4.36 -20.21
C ILE A 316 29.28 -3.20 -20.52
N PRO A 317 30.37 -2.99 -19.73
CA PRO A 317 31.32 -1.92 -20.00
C PRO A 317 32.02 -2.11 -21.35
N VAL A 318 32.13 -1.02 -22.11
CA VAL A 318 32.82 -1.06 -23.42
C VAL A 318 34.30 -1.45 -23.28
N ALA A 319 34.91 -1.06 -22.18
CA ALA A 319 36.32 -1.35 -21.90
C ALA A 319 36.62 -2.82 -21.57
N ASP A 320 35.63 -3.58 -21.09
CA ASP A 320 35.78 -5.00 -20.75
C ASP A 320 34.44 -5.72 -20.99
N PRO A 321 34.17 -6.20 -22.20
CA PRO A 321 32.94 -6.89 -22.55
C PRO A 321 32.81 -8.29 -21.94
N THR A 322 33.88 -8.82 -21.35
CA THR A 322 33.85 -10.10 -20.61
C THR A 322 33.25 -9.99 -19.22
N ARG A 323 32.98 -8.77 -18.79
CA ARG A 323 32.41 -8.44 -17.49
C ARG A 323 31.12 -7.61 -17.63
N ALA A 324 30.24 -7.72 -16.66
CA ALA A 324 29.03 -6.92 -16.56
C ALA A 324 28.96 -6.23 -15.19
N ASN A 325 28.26 -5.12 -15.13
CA ASN A 325 27.83 -4.52 -13.87
C ASN A 325 26.33 -4.76 -13.70
N ILE A 326 25.94 -5.25 -12.53
CA ILE A 326 24.55 -5.48 -12.17
C ILE A 326 24.21 -4.48 -11.08
N THR A 327 23.30 -3.54 -11.39
CA THR A 327 22.83 -2.51 -10.47
C THR A 327 21.36 -2.78 -10.13
N PHE A 328 20.99 -2.66 -8.87
CA PHE A 328 19.62 -2.79 -8.43
C PHE A 328 19.35 -1.87 -7.25
N THR A 329 18.05 -1.58 -7.01
CA THR A 329 17.59 -0.94 -5.79
C THR A 329 17.05 -1.98 -4.83
N ILE A 330 17.17 -1.69 -3.55
CA ILE A 330 16.82 -2.58 -2.44
C ILE A 330 16.25 -1.73 -1.29
N PRO A 331 15.25 -2.21 -0.53
CA PRO A 331 14.83 -1.54 0.69
C PRO A 331 16.01 -1.33 1.64
N GLU A 332 16.11 -0.16 2.26
CA GLU A 332 17.16 0.18 3.24
C GLU A 332 17.30 -0.90 4.32
N ALA A 333 16.17 -1.44 4.81
CA ALA A 333 16.15 -2.49 5.84
C ALA A 333 16.82 -3.79 5.41
N ASP A 334 16.86 -4.09 4.11
CA ASP A 334 17.41 -5.33 3.54
C ASP A 334 18.87 -5.15 3.03
N ALA A 335 19.36 -3.90 2.97
CA ALA A 335 20.65 -3.59 2.33
C ALA A 335 21.83 -4.27 2.98
N GLN A 336 21.93 -4.23 4.33
CA GLN A 336 23.08 -4.80 5.06
C GLN A 336 23.16 -6.32 4.89
N VAL A 337 22.01 -7.01 5.01
CA VAL A 337 21.95 -8.48 4.84
C VAL A 337 22.36 -8.89 3.43
N ALA A 338 21.93 -8.12 2.42
CA ALA A 338 22.32 -8.37 1.04
C ALA A 338 23.82 -8.12 0.79
N LEU A 339 24.39 -7.06 1.38
CA LEU A 339 25.83 -6.76 1.28
C LEU A 339 26.68 -7.87 1.90
N ASP A 340 26.34 -8.35 3.10
CA ASP A 340 27.03 -9.41 3.81
C ASP A 340 26.99 -10.74 3.02
N ALA A 341 25.82 -11.07 2.45
CA ALA A 341 25.64 -12.25 1.62
C ALA A 341 26.46 -12.19 0.32
N LEU A 342 26.48 -11.04 -0.35
CA LEU A 342 27.26 -10.83 -1.57
C LEU A 342 28.77 -10.93 -1.29
N GLU A 343 29.29 -10.30 -0.22
CA GLU A 343 30.70 -10.35 0.11
C GLU A 343 31.12 -11.79 0.47
N SER A 344 30.27 -12.54 1.15
CA SER A 344 30.51 -13.97 1.46
C SER A 344 30.59 -14.85 0.21
N ALA A 345 29.83 -14.53 -0.86
CA ALA A 345 29.78 -15.27 -2.11
C ALA A 345 30.72 -14.70 -3.20
N LYS A 346 31.57 -13.73 -2.88
CA LYS A 346 32.40 -12.99 -3.84
C LYS A 346 33.25 -13.86 -4.74
N ASP A 347 33.97 -14.80 -4.16
CA ASP A 347 34.89 -15.69 -4.91
C ASP A 347 34.10 -16.65 -5.80
N GLU A 348 32.96 -17.14 -5.35
CA GLU A 348 32.10 -18.04 -6.10
C GLU A 348 31.44 -17.34 -7.30
N ILE A 349 30.88 -16.15 -7.11
CA ILE A 349 30.28 -15.32 -8.17
C ILE A 349 31.38 -14.76 -9.08
N GLY A 350 32.53 -14.39 -8.54
CA GLY A 350 33.70 -13.91 -9.28
C GLY A 350 33.61 -12.43 -9.68
N PHE A 351 32.87 -11.60 -8.94
CA PHE A 351 32.81 -10.15 -9.19
C PHE A 351 34.02 -9.41 -8.60
N LYS A 352 34.26 -8.18 -9.04
CA LYS A 352 35.39 -7.38 -8.59
C LYS A 352 35.11 -6.65 -7.28
N GLU A 353 34.00 -5.94 -7.20
CA GLU A 353 33.62 -5.11 -6.04
C GLU A 353 32.10 -4.95 -5.95
N VAL A 354 31.62 -4.62 -4.74
CA VAL A 354 30.27 -4.11 -4.50
C VAL A 354 30.37 -2.63 -4.20
N ARG A 355 29.54 -1.81 -4.87
CA ARG A 355 29.37 -0.38 -4.59
C ARG A 355 28.00 -0.16 -3.99
N TYR A 356 27.98 0.45 -2.83
CA TYR A 356 26.77 0.77 -2.08
C TYR A 356 26.54 2.29 -2.04
N ASN A 357 25.31 2.71 -2.29
CA ASN A 357 24.90 4.12 -2.19
C ASN A 357 23.52 4.22 -1.52
N PRO A 358 23.45 4.65 -0.24
CA PRO A 358 22.21 4.86 0.49
C PRO A 358 21.57 6.24 0.21
N ASN A 359 22.26 7.13 -0.48
CA ASN A 359 21.79 8.50 -0.71
C ASN A 359 21.07 8.63 -2.05
N ILE A 360 20.00 7.85 -2.23
CA ILE A 360 19.17 7.86 -3.42
C ILE A 360 17.70 8.11 -3.10
N GLY A 361 17.00 8.70 -4.07
CA GLY A 361 15.55 8.81 -4.07
C GLY A 361 14.98 8.30 -5.38
N LYS A 362 13.89 7.56 -5.31
CA LYS A 362 13.18 7.04 -6.47
C LYS A 362 11.93 7.87 -6.73
N LEU A 363 11.74 8.34 -7.95
CA LEU A 363 10.54 8.99 -8.46
C LEU A 363 9.92 8.10 -9.54
N SER A 364 8.62 7.88 -9.48
CA SER A 364 7.87 7.07 -10.44
C SER A 364 6.67 7.85 -10.97
N LEU A 365 6.69 8.15 -12.26
CA LEU A 365 5.57 8.72 -12.99
C LEU A 365 4.66 7.56 -13.40
N VAL A 366 3.38 7.60 -13.03
CA VAL A 366 2.40 6.53 -13.28
C VAL A 366 1.27 7.05 -14.13
N GLY A 367 0.85 6.23 -15.10
CA GLY A 367 -0.26 6.55 -15.98
C GLY A 367 -0.33 5.62 -17.19
N THR A 368 -1.38 5.72 -17.97
CA THR A 368 -1.58 4.92 -19.17
C THR A 368 -0.92 5.56 -20.39
N GLY A 369 -0.55 4.74 -21.40
CA GLY A 369 0.00 5.22 -22.67
C GLY A 369 1.48 5.62 -22.63
N MET A 370 2.24 5.27 -21.57
CA MET A 370 3.67 5.58 -21.45
C MET A 370 4.50 5.08 -22.64
N ARG A 371 4.19 3.86 -23.09
CA ARG A 371 4.96 3.18 -24.15
C ARG A 371 4.61 3.67 -25.55
N THR A 372 3.39 4.08 -25.76
CA THR A 372 2.88 4.52 -27.08
C THR A 372 3.09 6.00 -27.34
N ASN A 373 3.50 6.78 -26.32
CA ASN A 373 3.75 8.22 -26.41
C ASN A 373 5.19 8.57 -26.11
N PRO A 374 6.05 8.68 -27.13
CA PRO A 374 7.48 8.98 -26.95
C PRO A 374 7.74 10.33 -26.28
N GLY A 375 6.78 11.25 -26.33
CA GLY A 375 6.89 12.56 -25.68
C GLY A 375 6.89 12.53 -24.15
N VAL A 376 6.40 11.47 -23.51
CA VAL A 376 6.36 11.35 -22.03
C VAL A 376 7.77 11.33 -21.45
N ALA A 377 8.62 10.42 -21.92
CA ALA A 377 10.01 10.35 -21.45
C ALA A 377 10.80 11.63 -21.73
N ALA A 378 10.65 12.18 -22.94
CA ALA A 378 11.32 13.44 -23.30
C ALA A 378 10.92 14.60 -22.38
N ARG A 379 9.63 14.73 -22.06
CA ARG A 379 9.11 15.78 -21.16
C ARG A 379 9.61 15.59 -19.73
N LEU A 380 9.65 14.35 -19.21
CA LEU A 380 10.20 14.04 -17.89
C LEU A 380 11.66 14.46 -17.80
N PHE A 381 12.48 14.03 -18.76
CA PHE A 381 13.92 14.32 -18.75
C PHE A 381 14.23 15.79 -18.98
N ALA A 382 13.45 16.48 -19.83
CA ALA A 382 13.59 17.92 -20.02
C ALA A 382 13.31 18.70 -18.72
N ALA A 383 12.22 18.38 -18.03
CA ALA A 383 11.87 19.02 -16.77
C ALA A 383 12.94 18.84 -15.68
N LEU A 384 13.50 17.62 -15.54
CA LEU A 384 14.59 17.35 -14.61
C LEU A 384 15.88 18.09 -15.00
N SER A 385 16.20 18.12 -16.29
CA SER A 385 17.38 18.83 -16.83
C SER A 385 17.29 20.33 -16.59
N GLU A 386 16.16 20.98 -16.86
CA GLU A 386 15.91 22.39 -16.61
C GLU A 386 16.04 22.75 -15.12
N ALA A 387 15.65 21.80 -14.24
CA ALA A 387 15.82 21.94 -12.80
C ALA A 387 17.25 21.62 -12.31
N GLY A 388 18.17 21.20 -13.19
CA GLY A 388 19.54 20.81 -12.81
C GLY A 388 19.62 19.53 -11.99
N ILE A 389 18.65 18.61 -12.15
CA ILE A 389 18.58 17.35 -11.43
C ILE A 389 19.14 16.22 -12.29
N ASN A 390 20.16 15.54 -11.80
CA ASN A 390 20.76 14.41 -12.49
C ASN A 390 20.02 13.10 -12.25
N ILE A 391 20.10 12.19 -13.20
CA ILE A 391 19.45 10.87 -13.17
C ILE A 391 20.54 9.80 -13.09
N ASP A 392 20.44 8.93 -12.09
CA ASP A 392 21.37 7.82 -11.86
C ASP A 392 20.92 6.51 -12.52
N LEU A 393 19.60 6.27 -12.56
CA LEU A 393 18.97 5.06 -13.06
C LEU A 393 17.63 5.39 -13.71
N ILE A 394 17.27 4.64 -14.73
CA ILE A 394 15.97 4.75 -15.42
C ILE A 394 15.38 3.34 -15.57
N SER A 395 14.09 3.19 -15.31
CA SER A 395 13.32 1.98 -15.60
C SER A 395 11.94 2.38 -16.13
N SER A 396 11.45 1.65 -17.11
CA SER A 396 10.14 1.91 -17.70
C SER A 396 9.33 0.64 -17.87
N SER A 397 8.02 0.74 -17.69
CA SER A 397 7.02 -0.28 -18.00
C SER A 397 5.94 0.30 -18.91
N GLU A 398 4.83 -0.43 -19.13
CA GLU A 398 3.73 0.06 -19.96
C GLU A 398 2.98 1.23 -19.32
N ILE A 399 2.94 1.31 -18.00
CA ILE A 399 2.18 2.30 -17.22
C ILE A 399 3.04 3.07 -16.22
N ARG A 400 4.37 2.93 -16.28
CA ARG A 400 5.27 3.58 -15.33
C ARG A 400 6.60 3.98 -15.98
N LEU A 401 7.12 5.14 -15.59
CA LEU A 401 8.48 5.58 -15.87
C LEU A 401 9.13 6.02 -14.56
N SER A 402 10.13 5.26 -14.10
CA SER A 402 10.85 5.52 -12.84
C SER A 402 12.25 6.03 -13.10
N ILE A 403 12.67 6.96 -12.27
CA ILE A 403 14.06 7.45 -12.21
C ILE A 403 14.59 7.34 -10.78
N VAL A 404 15.88 7.18 -10.65
CA VAL A 404 16.63 7.34 -9.40
C VAL A 404 17.47 8.59 -9.51
N THR A 405 17.43 9.42 -8.48
CA THR A 405 18.21 10.64 -8.32
C THR A 405 18.84 10.70 -6.93
N LYS A 406 19.57 11.74 -6.59
CA LYS A 406 20.04 11.98 -5.23
C LYS A 406 18.85 12.21 -4.30
N LEU A 407 18.94 11.71 -3.07
CA LEU A 407 17.89 11.85 -2.08
C LEU A 407 17.52 13.31 -1.81
N ASP A 408 18.52 14.21 -1.75
CA ASP A 408 18.33 15.64 -1.51
C ASP A 408 17.58 16.36 -2.65
N ASP A 409 17.62 15.82 -3.86
CA ASP A 409 16.93 16.36 -5.03
C ASP A 409 15.51 15.84 -5.19
N LEU A 410 15.11 14.79 -4.43
CA LEU A 410 13.88 14.04 -4.68
C LEU A 410 12.61 14.91 -4.60
N ASP A 411 12.44 15.73 -3.56
CA ASP A 411 11.24 16.56 -3.41
C ASP A 411 11.11 17.58 -4.52
N ARG A 412 12.25 18.19 -4.90
CA ARG A 412 12.30 19.13 -6.01
C ARG A 412 11.97 18.43 -7.33
N ALA A 413 12.47 17.21 -7.53
CA ALA A 413 12.16 16.41 -8.70
C ALA A 413 10.66 16.11 -8.79
N VAL A 414 10.02 15.69 -7.68
CA VAL A 414 8.59 15.43 -7.63
C VAL A 414 7.78 16.66 -7.99
N ALA A 415 8.09 17.82 -7.40
CA ALA A 415 7.38 19.07 -7.65
C ALA A 415 7.51 19.55 -9.11
N VAL A 416 8.74 19.52 -9.65
CA VAL A 416 9.01 19.96 -11.02
C VAL A 416 8.33 19.05 -12.04
N VAL A 417 8.40 17.75 -11.86
CA VAL A 417 7.77 16.79 -12.77
C VAL A 417 6.24 16.90 -12.68
N HIS A 418 5.67 17.08 -11.48
CA HIS A 418 4.24 17.26 -11.28
C HIS A 418 3.71 18.45 -12.09
N SER A 419 4.34 19.61 -11.95
CA SER A 419 3.98 20.82 -12.71
C SER A 419 4.23 20.64 -14.20
N ALA A 420 5.34 20.02 -14.60
CA ALA A 420 5.65 19.75 -16.01
C ALA A 420 4.59 18.89 -16.69
N PHE A 421 3.90 18.00 -16.00
CA PHE A 421 2.82 17.19 -16.54
C PHE A 421 1.42 17.81 -16.41
N GLY A 422 1.34 19.05 -15.87
CA GLY A 422 0.08 19.78 -15.74
C GLY A 422 -0.86 19.16 -14.71
N LEU A 423 -0.30 18.56 -13.67
CA LEU A 423 -1.04 17.92 -12.58
C LEU A 423 -1.39 18.89 -11.45
N ASP A 424 -1.00 20.15 -11.56
CA ASP A 424 -1.27 21.18 -10.55
C ASP A 424 -2.76 21.50 -10.51
N ALA A 425 -3.37 21.46 -9.32
CA ALA A 425 -4.71 21.97 -9.07
C ALA A 425 -4.73 23.50 -9.12
N GLU A 426 -5.83 24.09 -9.59
CA GLU A 426 -6.04 25.53 -9.55
C GLU A 426 -6.11 26.07 -8.11
N VAL A 427 -6.69 25.27 -7.20
CA VAL A 427 -6.79 25.54 -5.77
C VAL A 427 -6.28 24.33 -5.00
N SER A 428 -5.50 24.55 -3.94
CA SER A 428 -5.02 23.47 -3.07
C SER A 428 -6.22 22.76 -2.42
N GLU A 429 -6.43 21.48 -2.76
CA GLU A 429 -7.54 20.65 -2.26
C GLU A 429 -7.10 19.72 -1.12
N ALA A 430 -5.81 19.53 -0.96
CA ALA A 430 -5.27 18.50 -0.09
C ALA A 430 -5.25 18.93 1.36
N VAL A 431 -5.90 18.16 2.21
CA VAL A 431 -5.86 18.27 3.67
C VAL A 431 -5.44 16.93 4.25
N VAL A 432 -4.40 16.93 5.08
CA VAL A 432 -4.00 15.79 5.89
C VAL A 432 -4.49 16.04 7.31
N TYR A 433 -5.44 15.23 7.78
CA TYR A 433 -6.17 15.48 9.02
C TYR A 433 -5.47 14.97 10.27
N ALA A 434 -4.63 13.94 10.13
CA ALA A 434 -3.85 13.38 11.22
C ALA A 434 -2.44 13.08 10.72
N GLY A 435 -1.47 13.85 11.21
CA GLY A 435 -0.08 13.71 10.80
C GLY A 435 0.75 12.99 11.85
N THR A 436 0.67 11.68 11.96
CA THR A 436 1.68 10.87 12.61
C THR A 436 2.04 9.73 11.69
N GLY A 437 2.74 10.05 10.59
CA GLY A 437 3.46 9.05 9.84
C GLY A 437 4.85 8.92 10.44
N ARG A 438 5.08 7.98 11.35
CA ARG A 438 6.41 7.40 11.58
C ARG A 438 6.69 6.32 10.57
#